data_3b6dc658d3c9591312dc4a3d867d5651
#
_entry.id   3b6dc658d3c9591312dc4a3d867d5651
#
_cell.length_a   1.000
_cell.length_b   1.000
_cell.length_c   1.000
_cell.angle_alpha   90.00
_cell.angle_beta   90.00
_cell.angle_gamma   90.00
#
_symmetry.space_group_name_H-M   'P 1'
#
loop_
_entity.id
_entity.type
_entity.pdbx_description
1 polymer ?
#
loop_
_entity_poly.entity_id
_entity_poly.type
_entity_poly.pdbx_seq_one_letter_code
_entity_poly.pdbx_strand_id
1 'polypeptide(L)'
;MLVKTFCAAVNGLEVTTVTCEVSMSRGVQFHLTGLADTAVKESYDRIKAALINNGFKMPTMDITANLSPADIKKEGSGYDLPLAMGILAANGKVESDMLNHYMMVGELGLDGRLQPIRGALPIAIQARKEKFKGLIVPKQNIREAAVVNQLEVYGMETLTDVLNFINGDTSYQPTVIDTRREFYEQQNQFEFDFSEVRGQESVKRALEVAAAGGHNLIMIGPPGSGKSMLAKRLPSILPPLSLAESLETTQIHSVAGKLSRDTSLISQRPFRAPHHTISQVALVGGGNNPQPGEISLAHNGVLFLDEMPELSRSVLEVLRQPLEDRKITISRAKYNVEYPCSFMLIASMNPCPCGYYGDPTHNCVCTPGQIQRYMNKISGPLLDRIDIHCEIQAVPFAQLSQMQPGEPSASIRERVIKARNIQTERFSFLPKQGVSGRVHCNAQMTERMLHEFAEPDTASLDMLRLAMERLKLSARAYSRILKVARTIADLAGSEKVESVHIAEAIGYRNLDRGDWAERGI
;
A
#
# COMPACT_ATOMS: atom_id res chain seq x y z
N MET A 1 25.83 -12.12 36.47
CA MET A 1 24.37 -12.02 36.51
C MET A 1 23.87 -12.05 35.07
N LEU A 2 22.88 -12.88 34.74
CA LEU A 2 22.27 -12.92 33.42
C LEU A 2 20.95 -12.10 33.47
N VAL A 3 20.82 -11.13 32.55
CA VAL A 3 19.62 -10.31 32.41
C VAL A 3 19.02 -10.52 31.03
N LYS A 4 17.70 -10.52 30.95
CA LYS A 4 16.97 -10.63 29.67
C LYS A 4 16.15 -9.36 29.44
N THR A 5 16.21 -8.84 28.23
CA THR A 5 15.32 -7.79 27.72
C THR A 5 14.72 -8.26 26.40
N PHE A 6 13.61 -7.67 25.98
CA PHE A 6 12.87 -8.11 24.80
C PHE A 6 12.75 -6.98 23.78
N CYS A 7 12.99 -7.31 22.54
CA CYS A 7 12.81 -6.45 21.39
C CYS A 7 12.26 -7.25 20.21
N ALA A 8 12.29 -6.69 19.00
CA ALA A 8 11.73 -7.33 17.82
C ALA A 8 12.61 -7.15 16.58
N ALA A 9 12.67 -8.18 15.75
CA ALA A 9 13.22 -8.15 14.40
C ALA A 9 12.07 -8.07 13.39
N VAL A 10 12.11 -7.08 12.50
CA VAL A 10 11.12 -6.88 11.44
C VAL A 10 11.68 -7.41 10.12
N ASN A 11 10.97 -8.37 9.51
CA ASN A 11 11.31 -8.93 8.20
C ASN A 11 10.08 -8.84 7.29
N GLY A 12 10.04 -7.84 6.42
CA GLY A 12 8.82 -7.51 5.70
C GLY A 12 7.71 -7.06 6.66
N LEU A 13 6.57 -7.72 6.64
CA LEU A 13 5.46 -7.48 7.58
C LEU A 13 5.51 -8.43 8.79
N GLU A 14 6.33 -9.45 8.73
CA GLU A 14 6.49 -10.40 9.82
C GLU A 14 7.43 -9.84 10.89
N VAL A 15 7.07 -10.06 12.14
CA VAL A 15 7.85 -9.64 13.30
C VAL A 15 8.15 -10.84 14.17
N THR A 16 9.40 -10.99 14.52
CA THR A 16 9.85 -12.02 15.46
C THR A 16 10.41 -11.37 16.72
N THR A 17 9.96 -11.84 17.87
CA THR A 17 10.50 -11.39 19.15
C THR A 17 11.95 -11.81 19.30
N VAL A 18 12.79 -10.88 19.71
CA VAL A 18 14.21 -11.10 19.97
C VAL A 18 14.46 -10.92 21.46
N THR A 19 15.03 -11.95 22.08
CA THR A 19 15.51 -11.88 23.45
C THR A 19 16.96 -11.39 23.44
N CYS A 20 17.21 -10.25 24.07
CA CYS A 20 18.55 -9.74 24.33
C CYS A 20 19.03 -10.24 25.68
N GLU A 21 19.97 -11.16 25.70
CA GLU A 21 20.55 -11.72 26.91
C GLU A 21 21.89 -11.02 27.19
N VAL A 22 22.02 -10.38 28.33
CA VAL A 22 23.26 -9.69 28.74
C VAL A 22 23.83 -10.35 29.97
N SER A 23 25.08 -10.76 29.87
CA SER A 23 25.84 -11.36 30.97
C SER A 23 27.16 -10.61 31.19
N MET A 24 27.54 -10.45 32.45
CA MET A 24 28.80 -9.81 32.84
C MET A 24 29.72 -10.76 33.58
N SER A 25 31.02 -10.74 33.20
CA SER A 25 32.09 -11.54 33.82
C SER A 25 33.34 -10.69 33.99
N ARG A 26 34.43 -11.30 34.57
CA ARG A 26 35.70 -10.57 34.74
C ARG A 26 36.38 -10.33 33.39
N GLY A 27 36.76 -9.10 33.13
CA GLY A 27 37.43 -8.66 31.89
C GLY A 27 37.04 -7.22 31.49
N VAL A 28 37.30 -6.84 30.23
CA VAL A 28 37.02 -5.47 29.70
C VAL A 28 36.53 -5.51 28.25
N GLN A 29 36.11 -6.68 27.74
CA GLN A 29 35.72 -6.82 26.35
C GLN A 29 34.17 -6.79 26.19
N PHE A 30 33.72 -6.43 24.99
CA PHE A 30 32.32 -6.54 24.58
C PHE A 30 32.19 -7.58 23.48
N HIS A 31 31.37 -8.60 23.72
CA HIS A 31 31.07 -9.66 22.77
C HIS A 31 29.58 -9.60 22.39
N LEU A 32 29.28 -9.50 21.09
CA LEU A 32 27.92 -9.53 20.57
C LEU A 32 27.74 -10.75 19.65
N THR A 33 26.74 -11.57 19.96
CA THR A 33 26.38 -12.78 19.21
C THR A 33 24.94 -12.74 18.74
N GLY A 34 24.52 -13.62 17.79
CA GLY A 34 23.14 -13.75 17.33
C GLY A 34 22.86 -13.14 15.95
N LEU A 35 23.77 -13.31 14.97
CA LEU A 35 23.64 -12.84 13.59
C LEU A 35 23.34 -11.31 13.44
N ALA A 36 24.05 -10.51 14.24
CA ALA A 36 24.00 -9.06 14.19
C ALA A 36 24.63 -8.51 12.89
N ASP A 37 23.98 -7.57 12.22
CA ASP A 37 24.56 -6.81 11.11
C ASP A 37 25.58 -5.75 11.60
N THR A 38 26.14 -4.97 10.67
CA THR A 38 27.11 -3.91 11.00
C THR A 38 26.49 -2.85 11.92
N ALA A 39 25.25 -2.41 11.64
CA ALA A 39 24.60 -1.38 12.44
C ALA A 39 24.34 -1.85 13.89
N VAL A 40 23.98 -3.13 14.09
CA VAL A 40 23.83 -3.71 15.42
C VAL A 40 25.18 -3.89 16.12
N LYS A 41 26.26 -4.21 15.39
CA LYS A 41 27.61 -4.29 15.98
C LYS A 41 28.13 -2.92 16.45
N GLU A 42 27.79 -1.86 15.75
CA GLU A 42 28.14 -0.48 16.14
C GLU A 42 27.32 0.02 17.35
N SER A 43 26.29 -0.72 17.78
CA SER A 43 25.48 -0.34 18.95
C SER A 43 26.29 -0.12 20.21
N TYR A 44 27.38 -0.88 20.38
CA TYR A 44 28.25 -0.74 21.56
C TYR A 44 28.80 0.67 21.71
N ASP A 45 29.28 1.28 20.62
CA ASP A 45 29.86 2.64 20.67
C ASP A 45 28.77 3.70 20.96
N ARG A 46 27.57 3.54 20.36
CA ARG A 46 26.43 4.40 20.64
C ARG A 46 25.95 4.27 22.09
N ILE A 47 25.79 3.05 22.58
CA ILE A 47 25.38 2.76 23.97
C ILE A 47 26.40 3.32 24.95
N LYS A 48 27.70 3.08 24.72
CA LYS A 48 28.78 3.57 25.57
C LYS A 48 28.74 5.10 25.68
N ALA A 49 28.64 5.80 24.55
CA ALA A 49 28.57 7.26 24.53
C ALA A 49 27.31 7.76 25.24
N ALA A 50 26.13 7.17 24.94
CA ALA A 50 24.86 7.54 25.55
C ALA A 50 24.90 7.35 27.08
N LEU A 51 25.44 6.25 27.60
CA LEU A 51 25.58 6.00 29.03
C LEU A 51 26.49 7.05 29.69
N ILE A 52 27.66 7.32 29.13
CA ILE A 52 28.62 8.28 29.71
C ILE A 52 28.02 9.68 29.73
N ASN A 53 27.36 10.12 28.64
CA ASN A 53 26.77 11.45 28.53
C ASN A 53 25.56 11.65 29.47
N ASN A 54 24.93 10.56 29.92
CA ASN A 54 23.86 10.57 30.93
C ASN A 54 24.34 10.26 32.35
N GLY A 55 25.64 10.33 32.61
CA GLY A 55 26.22 10.20 33.96
C GLY A 55 26.41 8.76 34.45
N PHE A 56 26.22 7.77 33.58
CA PHE A 56 26.48 6.38 33.91
C PHE A 56 27.90 5.98 33.52
N LYS A 57 28.58 5.26 34.40
CA LYS A 57 29.88 4.68 34.07
C LYS A 57 29.67 3.36 33.35
N MET A 58 30.36 3.16 32.21
CA MET A 58 30.40 1.86 31.56
C MET A 58 31.09 0.85 32.49
N PRO A 59 30.49 -0.35 32.70
CA PRO A 59 31.10 -1.37 33.54
C PRO A 59 32.49 -1.78 33.04
N THR A 60 33.47 -1.86 33.93
CA THR A 60 34.81 -2.40 33.66
C THR A 60 34.79 -3.92 33.81
N MET A 61 33.94 -4.58 33.00
CA MET A 61 33.74 -6.04 33.01
C MET A 61 33.59 -6.51 31.55
N ASP A 62 33.82 -7.80 31.33
CA ASP A 62 33.45 -8.43 30.06
C ASP A 62 31.93 -8.47 29.97
N ILE A 63 31.41 -7.92 28.89
CA ILE A 63 29.98 -7.90 28.58
C ILE A 63 29.75 -8.83 27.40
N THR A 64 28.99 -9.91 27.62
CA THR A 64 28.50 -10.76 26.54
C THR A 64 27.02 -10.49 26.32
N ALA A 65 26.68 -10.01 25.13
CA ALA A 65 25.30 -9.82 24.69
C ALA A 65 24.95 -10.83 23.59
N ASN A 66 23.83 -11.53 23.77
CA ASN A 66 23.33 -12.50 22.79
C ASN A 66 21.93 -12.10 22.33
N LEU A 67 21.70 -12.07 21.02
CA LEU A 67 20.42 -11.77 20.40
C LEU A 67 19.78 -13.08 19.87
N SER A 68 18.88 -13.66 20.64
CA SER A 68 18.19 -14.92 20.30
C SER A 68 16.82 -14.66 19.64
N PRO A 69 16.41 -15.46 18.63
CA PRO A 69 17.06 -16.65 18.08
C PRO A 69 18.21 -16.34 17.10
N ALA A 70 19.19 -17.22 17.00
CA ALA A 70 20.41 -16.99 16.20
C ALA A 70 20.24 -17.28 14.69
N ASP A 71 19.14 -17.87 14.26
CA ASP A 71 18.81 -18.17 12.86
C ASP A 71 18.23 -16.96 12.10
N ILE A 72 17.75 -15.94 12.83
CA ILE A 72 17.21 -14.71 12.27
C ILE A 72 18.27 -13.61 12.32
N LYS A 73 18.51 -12.95 11.19
CA LYS A 73 19.40 -11.80 11.12
C LYS A 73 18.77 -10.58 11.80
N LYS A 74 19.53 -9.92 12.67
CA LYS A 74 19.14 -8.67 13.33
C LYS A 74 19.75 -7.51 12.56
N GLU A 75 18.88 -6.62 12.08
CA GLU A 75 19.26 -5.49 11.25
C GLU A 75 18.78 -4.18 11.83
N GLY A 76 19.58 -3.13 11.64
CA GLY A 76 19.26 -1.78 12.09
C GLY A 76 19.59 -1.53 13.55
N SER A 77 19.30 -0.30 13.99
CA SER A 77 19.73 0.27 15.27
C SER A 77 18.69 0.16 16.41
N GLY A 78 17.54 -0.43 16.14
CA GLY A 78 16.45 -0.56 17.12
C GLY A 78 16.76 -1.39 18.37
N TYR A 79 17.90 -2.07 18.39
CA TYR A 79 18.38 -2.91 19.48
C TYR A 79 19.19 -2.14 20.53
N ASP A 80 19.54 -0.87 20.29
CA ASP A 80 20.36 -0.07 21.19
C ASP A 80 19.72 0.07 22.56
N LEU A 81 18.42 0.41 22.60
CA LEU A 81 17.68 0.58 23.86
C LEU A 81 17.62 -0.69 24.69
N PRO A 82 17.17 -1.86 24.18
CA PRO A 82 17.11 -3.08 25.00
C PRO A 82 18.50 -3.55 25.45
N LEU A 83 19.54 -3.39 24.64
CA LEU A 83 20.92 -3.70 25.04
C LEU A 83 21.42 -2.78 26.14
N ALA A 84 21.17 -1.45 26.04
CA ALA A 84 21.55 -0.48 27.06
C ALA A 84 20.85 -0.79 28.42
N MET A 85 19.55 -1.06 28.39
CA MET A 85 18.79 -1.43 29.58
C MET A 85 19.28 -2.76 30.17
N GLY A 86 19.61 -3.75 29.34
CA GLY A 86 20.22 -5.01 29.77
C GLY A 86 21.57 -4.80 30.45
N ILE A 87 22.44 -3.93 29.94
CA ILE A 87 23.72 -3.57 30.53
C ILE A 87 23.54 -2.85 31.88
N LEU A 88 22.61 -1.88 31.95
CA LEU A 88 22.31 -1.16 33.19
C LEU A 88 21.75 -2.10 34.27
N ALA A 89 20.89 -3.02 33.93
CA ALA A 89 20.34 -4.00 34.86
C ALA A 89 21.39 -5.02 35.33
N ALA A 90 22.24 -5.53 34.42
CA ALA A 90 23.33 -6.42 34.79
C ALA A 90 24.37 -5.74 35.72
N ASN A 91 24.46 -4.40 35.65
CA ASN A 91 25.27 -3.55 36.55
C ASN A 91 24.53 -3.11 37.83
N GLY A 92 23.33 -3.64 38.09
CA GLY A 92 22.54 -3.33 39.30
C GLY A 92 21.95 -1.93 39.37
N LYS A 93 21.75 -1.27 38.22
CA LYS A 93 21.16 0.08 38.13
C LYS A 93 19.65 0.07 37.82
N VAL A 94 19.10 -1.09 37.47
CA VAL A 94 17.71 -1.31 37.08
C VAL A 94 17.19 -2.58 37.73
N GLU A 95 15.93 -2.56 38.17
CA GLU A 95 15.23 -3.77 38.64
C GLU A 95 14.93 -4.70 37.45
N SER A 96 15.56 -5.89 37.43
CA SER A 96 15.48 -6.81 36.31
C SER A 96 14.10 -7.41 36.08
N ASP A 97 13.27 -7.55 37.10
CA ASP A 97 11.96 -8.21 37.02
C ASP A 97 10.98 -7.41 36.16
N MET A 98 11.02 -6.10 36.24
CA MET A 98 10.18 -5.22 35.42
C MET A 98 10.48 -5.33 33.92
N LEU A 99 11.73 -5.62 33.54
CA LEU A 99 12.16 -5.75 32.15
C LEU A 99 11.46 -6.92 31.41
N ASN A 100 11.03 -7.95 32.13
CA ASN A 100 10.36 -9.11 31.56
C ASN A 100 8.93 -8.80 31.06
N HIS A 101 8.33 -7.72 31.53
CA HIS A 101 6.96 -7.35 31.19
C HIS A 101 6.83 -6.43 29.97
N TYR A 102 7.94 -5.83 29.55
CA TYR A 102 7.94 -4.83 28.49
C TYR A 102 8.81 -5.24 27.30
N MET A 103 8.26 -5.17 26.11
CA MET A 103 9.06 -5.14 24.89
C MET A 103 9.56 -3.72 24.69
N MET A 104 10.79 -3.52 24.23
CA MET A 104 11.35 -2.20 24.03
C MET A 104 12.16 -2.13 22.74
N VAL A 105 12.02 -1.04 22.00
CA VAL A 105 12.73 -0.79 20.75
C VAL A 105 13.10 0.68 20.64
N GLY A 106 14.30 0.97 20.16
CA GLY A 106 14.75 2.35 19.96
C GLY A 106 16.24 2.41 19.61
N GLU A 107 16.59 3.28 18.69
CA GLU A 107 17.97 3.66 18.43
C GLU A 107 18.40 4.74 19.43
N LEU A 108 19.61 4.68 19.92
CA LEU A 108 20.17 5.67 20.83
C LEU A 108 21.05 6.68 20.09
N GLY A 109 20.74 7.95 20.24
CA GLY A 109 21.69 9.02 19.95
C GLY A 109 22.83 9.02 20.98
N LEU A 110 23.97 9.61 20.63
CA LEU A 110 25.12 9.71 21.55
C LEU A 110 24.81 10.53 22.81
N ASP A 111 23.79 11.37 22.77
CA ASP A 111 23.24 12.15 23.88
C ASP A 111 22.24 11.38 24.73
N GLY A 112 21.91 10.13 24.35
CA GLY A 112 20.93 9.28 25.02
C GLY A 112 19.48 9.51 24.58
N ARG A 113 19.22 10.36 23.57
CA ARG A 113 17.87 10.52 23.00
C ARG A 113 17.49 9.32 22.14
N LEU A 114 16.23 8.94 22.23
CA LEU A 114 15.66 7.89 21.39
C LEU A 114 15.29 8.43 20.01
N GLN A 115 15.84 7.80 18.97
CA GLN A 115 15.56 8.09 17.58
C GLN A 115 14.43 7.22 17.05
N PRO A 116 13.61 7.71 16.07
CA PRO A 116 12.49 6.97 15.53
C PRO A 116 12.94 5.69 14.80
N ILE A 117 12.10 4.67 14.91
CA ILE A 117 12.30 3.38 14.25
C ILE A 117 11.26 3.18 13.13
N ARG A 118 11.49 2.17 12.29
CA ARG A 118 10.52 1.70 11.29
C ARG A 118 9.79 0.46 11.82
N GLY A 119 8.52 0.32 11.45
CA GLY A 119 7.76 -0.89 11.79
C GLY A 119 7.27 -0.93 13.24
N ALA A 120 7.04 0.22 13.90
CA ALA A 120 6.56 0.22 15.29
C ALA A 120 5.14 -0.39 15.41
N LEU A 121 4.28 -0.23 14.40
CA LEU A 121 2.95 -0.85 14.40
C LEU A 121 3.01 -2.40 14.35
N PRO A 122 3.70 -3.05 13.40
CA PRO A 122 3.81 -4.51 13.42
C PRO A 122 4.53 -5.03 14.67
N ILE A 123 5.49 -4.29 15.26
CA ILE A 123 6.11 -4.62 16.55
C ILE A 123 5.06 -4.60 17.68
N ALA A 124 4.20 -3.57 17.73
CA ALA A 124 3.14 -3.49 18.73
C ALA A 124 2.12 -4.65 18.59
N ILE A 125 1.78 -5.03 17.36
CA ILE A 125 0.92 -6.19 17.11
C ILE A 125 1.56 -7.47 17.65
N GLN A 126 2.86 -7.68 17.44
CA GLN A 126 3.60 -8.83 17.95
C GLN A 126 3.68 -8.82 19.48
N ALA A 127 3.98 -7.67 20.10
CA ALA A 127 4.02 -7.52 21.55
C ALA A 127 2.70 -7.92 22.20
N ARG A 128 1.55 -7.46 21.65
CA ARG A 128 0.23 -7.89 22.10
C ARG A 128 -0.01 -9.39 21.92
N LYS A 129 0.38 -9.95 20.78
CA LYS A 129 0.20 -11.38 20.48
C LYS A 129 0.91 -12.26 21.50
N GLU A 130 2.10 -11.84 21.96
CA GLU A 130 2.89 -12.53 22.97
C GLU A 130 2.55 -12.13 24.41
N LYS A 131 1.51 -11.30 24.58
CA LYS A 131 0.97 -10.91 25.88
C LYS A 131 1.95 -10.12 26.76
N PHE A 132 2.84 -9.34 26.17
CA PHE A 132 3.58 -8.34 26.94
C PHE A 132 2.60 -7.36 27.59
N LYS A 133 2.93 -6.88 28.79
CA LYS A 133 2.16 -5.84 29.47
C LYS A 133 2.19 -4.54 28.67
N GLY A 134 3.36 -4.18 28.15
CA GLY A 134 3.49 -2.97 27.35
C GLY A 134 4.66 -2.98 26.38
N LEU A 135 4.70 -1.92 25.58
CA LEU A 135 5.72 -1.64 24.58
C LEU A 135 6.31 -0.24 24.83
N ILE A 136 7.63 -0.17 24.91
CA ILE A 136 8.37 1.10 25.01
C ILE A 136 8.94 1.42 23.63
N VAL A 137 8.59 2.61 23.10
CA VAL A 137 9.00 3.09 21.79
C VAL A 137 9.49 4.53 21.87
N PRO A 138 10.27 5.02 20.89
CA PRO A 138 10.54 6.44 20.75
C PRO A 138 9.25 7.25 20.63
N LYS A 139 9.20 8.43 21.24
CA LYS A 139 8.01 9.31 21.27
C LYS A 139 7.42 9.58 19.87
N GLN A 140 8.26 9.65 18.84
CA GLN A 140 7.84 9.87 17.47
C GLN A 140 7.04 8.68 16.88
N ASN A 141 7.18 7.47 17.42
CA ASN A 141 6.49 6.27 16.97
C ASN A 141 5.23 5.95 17.80
N ILE A 142 4.94 6.76 18.81
CA ILE A 142 3.89 6.43 19.81
C ILE A 142 2.51 6.31 19.16
N ARG A 143 2.17 7.21 18.21
CA ARG A 143 0.85 7.22 17.60
C ARG A 143 0.56 5.98 16.77
N GLU A 144 1.53 5.51 15.98
CA GLU A 144 1.37 4.29 15.20
C GLU A 144 1.33 3.02 16.06
N ALA A 145 2.08 2.97 17.17
CA ALA A 145 2.11 1.82 18.07
C ALA A 145 0.85 1.76 18.96
N ALA A 146 0.36 2.91 19.45
CA ALA A 146 -0.80 3.00 20.34
C ALA A 146 -2.16 2.70 19.68
N VAL A 147 -2.17 2.44 18.36
CA VAL A 147 -3.33 1.90 17.63
C VAL A 147 -3.74 0.51 18.17
N VAL A 148 -2.78 -0.23 18.71
CA VAL A 148 -2.98 -1.62 19.14
C VAL A 148 -3.67 -1.67 20.49
N ASN A 149 -4.96 -2.03 20.51
CA ASN A 149 -5.73 -2.17 21.73
C ASN A 149 -5.17 -3.29 22.63
N GLN A 150 -5.38 -3.18 23.94
CA GLN A 150 -4.95 -4.15 24.96
C GLN A 150 -3.42 -4.29 25.06
N LEU A 151 -2.68 -3.23 24.76
CA LEU A 151 -1.25 -3.11 24.96
C LEU A 151 -0.98 -1.71 25.51
N GLU A 152 -0.29 -1.60 26.63
CA GLU A 152 0.17 -0.31 27.16
C GLU A 152 1.35 0.18 26.31
N VAL A 153 1.24 1.36 25.68
CA VAL A 153 2.31 1.91 24.83
C VAL A 153 2.88 3.16 25.48
N TYR A 154 4.18 3.15 25.74
CA TYR A 154 4.91 4.23 26.35
C TYR A 154 5.88 4.86 25.36
N GLY A 155 5.67 6.15 25.06
CA GLY A 155 6.56 6.94 24.22
C GLY A 155 7.60 7.66 25.04
N MET A 156 8.86 7.31 24.88
CA MET A 156 9.98 7.86 25.64
C MET A 156 10.87 8.74 24.75
N GLU A 157 11.44 9.79 25.31
CA GLU A 157 12.35 10.69 24.60
C GLU A 157 13.82 10.33 24.81
N THR A 158 14.14 9.84 26.03
CA THR A 158 15.52 9.58 26.43
C THR A 158 15.69 8.22 27.11
N LEU A 159 16.93 7.72 27.15
CA LEU A 159 17.30 6.55 27.93
C LEU A 159 16.97 6.73 29.42
N THR A 160 17.13 7.95 29.94
CA THR A 160 16.85 8.26 31.35
C THR A 160 15.36 8.14 31.65
N ASP A 161 14.46 8.52 30.74
CA ASP A 161 13.02 8.33 30.90
C ASP A 161 12.68 6.84 31.04
N VAL A 162 13.25 6.00 30.17
CA VAL A 162 13.06 4.54 30.25
C VAL A 162 13.58 3.97 31.57
N LEU A 163 14.74 4.42 32.00
CA LEU A 163 15.32 4.00 33.28
C LEU A 163 14.42 4.35 34.47
N ASN A 164 13.95 5.60 34.55
CA ASN A 164 13.07 6.07 35.62
C ASN A 164 11.76 5.28 35.62
N PHE A 165 11.16 5.07 34.46
CA PHE A 165 9.93 4.29 34.31
C PHE A 165 10.11 2.85 34.82
N ILE A 166 11.17 2.15 34.39
CA ILE A 166 11.43 0.76 34.83
C ILE A 166 11.74 0.69 36.33
N ASN A 167 12.36 1.72 36.90
CA ASN A 167 12.62 1.80 38.36
C ASN A 167 11.39 2.28 39.18
N GLY A 168 10.19 2.34 38.56
CA GLY A 168 8.93 2.54 39.27
C GLY A 168 8.43 3.97 39.31
N ASP A 169 8.95 4.89 38.49
CA ASP A 169 8.37 6.23 38.35
C ASP A 169 7.01 6.14 37.67
N THR A 170 5.96 6.46 38.46
CA THR A 170 4.55 6.41 38.03
C THR A 170 4.10 7.64 37.23
N SER A 171 4.97 8.61 37.02
CA SER A 171 4.64 9.81 36.24
C SER A 171 4.42 9.51 34.72
N TYR A 172 5.00 8.43 34.24
CA TYR A 172 4.85 7.98 32.86
C TYR A 172 3.53 7.21 32.70
N GLN A 173 2.64 7.72 31.84
CA GLN A 173 1.35 7.11 31.57
C GLN A 173 1.31 6.50 30.16
N PRO A 174 0.61 5.37 29.95
CA PRO A 174 0.44 4.80 28.63
C PRO A 174 -0.39 5.74 27.75
N THR A 175 -0.04 5.83 26.50
CA THR A 175 -0.77 6.63 25.53
C THR A 175 -2.04 5.91 25.09
N VAL A 176 -3.18 6.57 25.25
CA VAL A 176 -4.49 6.09 24.80
C VAL A 176 -4.92 6.94 23.60
N ILE A 177 -5.22 6.27 22.49
CA ILE A 177 -5.75 6.91 21.28
C ILE A 177 -7.14 6.34 21.00
N ASP A 178 -8.12 7.22 20.78
CA ASP A 178 -9.40 6.79 20.22
C ASP A 178 -9.26 6.60 18.72
N THR A 179 -8.64 5.47 18.37
CA THR A 179 -8.33 5.09 16.98
C THR A 179 -9.58 5.06 16.08
N ARG A 180 -10.74 4.65 16.64
CA ARG A 180 -11.98 4.59 15.85
C ARG A 180 -12.46 5.99 15.49
N ARG A 181 -12.49 6.88 16.47
CA ARG A 181 -12.94 8.26 16.26
C ARG A 181 -12.05 8.97 15.24
N GLU A 182 -10.74 8.97 15.43
CA GLU A 182 -9.79 9.59 14.51
C GLU A 182 -9.93 9.02 13.09
N PHE A 183 -10.07 7.70 12.97
CA PHE A 183 -10.22 7.02 11.69
C PHE A 183 -11.46 7.49 10.92
N TYR A 184 -12.63 7.54 11.55
CA TYR A 184 -13.87 7.94 10.89
C TYR A 184 -13.94 9.45 10.61
N GLU A 185 -13.36 10.30 11.44
CA GLU A 185 -13.32 11.75 11.22
C GLU A 185 -12.48 12.13 9.99
N GLN A 186 -11.40 11.39 9.71
CA GLN A 186 -10.49 11.66 8.60
C GLN A 186 -10.91 11.02 7.27
N GLN A 187 -11.82 10.05 7.26
CA GLN A 187 -12.21 9.30 6.07
C GLN A 187 -12.82 10.15 4.94
N ASN A 188 -13.40 11.29 5.27
CA ASN A 188 -14.17 12.13 4.35
C ASN A 188 -13.48 13.46 4.00
N GLN A 189 -12.22 13.64 4.34
CA GLN A 189 -11.45 14.85 4.07
C GLN A 189 -10.63 14.69 2.79
N PHE A 190 -11.17 15.10 1.64
CA PHE A 190 -10.47 15.01 0.36
C PHE A 190 -10.01 16.39 -0.10
N GLU A 191 -8.79 16.43 -0.67
CA GLU A 191 -8.19 17.66 -1.23
C GLU A 191 -8.87 18.08 -2.54
N PHE A 192 -9.38 17.11 -3.33
CA PHE A 192 -9.97 17.33 -4.65
C PHE A 192 -11.39 16.80 -4.74
N ASP A 193 -12.25 17.47 -5.54
CA ASP A 193 -13.63 17.09 -5.76
C ASP A 193 -13.97 16.99 -7.26
N PHE A 194 -14.84 16.04 -7.64
CA PHE A 194 -15.29 15.87 -9.03
C PHE A 194 -16.15 17.04 -9.53
N SER A 195 -16.74 17.85 -8.66
CA SER A 195 -17.47 19.07 -9.05
C SER A 195 -16.58 20.09 -9.78
N GLU A 196 -15.27 20.05 -9.56
CA GLU A 196 -14.29 20.89 -10.25
C GLU A 196 -14.08 20.47 -11.71
N VAL A 197 -14.49 19.25 -12.09
CA VAL A 197 -14.36 18.72 -13.45
C VAL A 197 -15.58 19.08 -14.27
N ARG A 198 -15.36 19.94 -15.25
CA ARG A 198 -16.43 20.37 -16.18
C ARG A 198 -16.47 19.46 -17.40
N GLY A 199 -17.65 18.97 -17.78
CA GLY A 199 -17.82 18.02 -18.87
C GLY A 199 -17.19 16.65 -18.59
N GLN A 200 -16.74 15.94 -19.65
CA GLN A 200 -16.09 14.62 -19.55
C GLN A 200 -17.00 13.53 -18.93
N GLU A 201 -18.30 13.57 -19.20
CA GLU A 201 -19.28 12.70 -18.54
C GLU A 201 -19.00 11.20 -18.79
N SER A 202 -18.54 10.83 -19.99
CA SER A 202 -18.17 9.45 -20.33
C SER A 202 -16.98 8.95 -19.50
N VAL A 203 -15.99 9.82 -19.25
CA VAL A 203 -14.82 9.49 -18.45
C VAL A 203 -15.17 9.42 -16.97
N LYS A 204 -15.99 10.35 -16.47
CA LYS A 204 -16.51 10.31 -15.10
C LYS A 204 -17.27 9.00 -14.86
N ARG A 205 -18.12 8.60 -15.81
CA ARG A 205 -18.85 7.33 -15.75
C ARG A 205 -17.89 6.13 -15.73
N ALA A 206 -16.86 6.11 -16.59
CA ALA A 206 -15.86 5.06 -16.59
C ALA A 206 -15.09 4.97 -15.24
N LEU A 207 -14.76 6.13 -14.64
CA LEU A 207 -14.12 6.19 -13.33
C LEU A 207 -15.06 5.74 -12.20
N GLU A 208 -16.35 6.08 -12.26
CA GLU A 208 -17.39 5.59 -11.34
C GLU A 208 -17.49 4.06 -11.39
N VAL A 209 -17.57 3.47 -12.58
CA VAL A 209 -17.60 2.02 -12.78
C VAL A 209 -16.31 1.39 -12.26
N ALA A 210 -15.16 1.98 -12.59
CA ALA A 210 -13.86 1.51 -12.09
C ALA A 210 -13.79 1.54 -10.55
N ALA A 211 -14.24 2.61 -9.92
CA ALA A 211 -14.27 2.76 -8.46
C ALA A 211 -15.22 1.74 -7.80
N ALA A 212 -16.40 1.53 -8.39
CA ALA A 212 -17.40 0.60 -7.87
C ALA A 212 -16.94 -0.87 -7.92
N GLY A 213 -16.30 -1.27 -9.03
CA GLY A 213 -15.85 -2.66 -9.24
C GLY A 213 -14.40 -2.95 -8.84
N GLY A 214 -13.59 -1.91 -8.55
CA GLY A 214 -12.15 -2.05 -8.35
C GLY A 214 -11.40 -2.38 -9.64
N HIS A 215 -11.89 -1.90 -10.79
CA HIS A 215 -11.35 -2.19 -12.11
C HIS A 215 -10.13 -1.34 -12.46
N ASN A 216 -9.18 -1.96 -13.15
CA ASN A 216 -8.05 -1.26 -13.75
C ASN A 216 -8.53 -0.45 -14.96
N LEU A 217 -8.02 0.78 -15.12
CA LEU A 217 -8.46 1.69 -16.17
C LEU A 217 -7.28 2.39 -16.84
N ILE A 218 -7.35 2.54 -18.17
CA ILE A 218 -6.42 3.37 -18.95
C ILE A 218 -7.17 4.50 -19.66
N MET A 219 -6.64 5.70 -19.52
CA MET A 219 -7.14 6.93 -20.15
C MET A 219 -6.25 7.31 -21.34
N ILE A 220 -6.85 7.49 -22.52
CA ILE A 220 -6.15 7.85 -23.73
C ILE A 220 -6.69 9.17 -24.24
N GLY A 221 -5.80 10.12 -24.50
CA GLY A 221 -6.23 11.42 -25.01
C GLY A 221 -5.06 12.38 -25.22
N PRO A 222 -5.31 13.52 -25.90
CA PRO A 222 -4.27 14.49 -26.20
C PRO A 222 -3.67 15.13 -24.94
N PRO A 223 -2.50 15.75 -25.03
CA PRO A 223 -1.95 16.55 -23.94
C PRO A 223 -2.95 17.63 -23.49
N GLY A 224 -3.00 17.89 -22.18
CA GLY A 224 -3.93 18.89 -21.62
C GLY A 224 -5.40 18.48 -21.53
N SER A 225 -5.79 17.24 -21.91
CA SER A 225 -7.18 16.76 -21.80
C SER A 225 -7.67 16.47 -20.38
N GLY A 226 -6.84 16.66 -19.35
CA GLY A 226 -7.23 16.51 -17.94
C GLY A 226 -7.05 15.12 -17.34
N LYS A 227 -6.33 14.20 -17.98
CA LYS A 227 -6.09 12.81 -17.51
C LYS A 227 -5.58 12.74 -16.08
N SER A 228 -4.49 13.43 -15.78
CA SER A 228 -3.86 13.44 -14.44
C SER A 228 -4.75 14.16 -13.40
N MET A 229 -5.52 15.17 -13.82
CA MET A 229 -6.50 15.88 -12.99
C MET A 229 -7.64 14.94 -12.55
N LEU A 230 -8.18 14.15 -13.48
CA LEU A 230 -9.23 13.16 -13.21
C LEU A 230 -8.72 12.04 -12.29
N ALA A 231 -7.50 11.51 -12.55
CA ALA A 231 -6.90 10.48 -11.74
C ALA A 231 -6.72 10.91 -10.27
N LYS A 232 -6.26 12.13 -10.01
CA LYS A 232 -6.08 12.68 -8.65
C LYS A 232 -7.37 12.81 -7.85
N ARG A 233 -8.53 12.91 -8.53
CA ARG A 233 -9.85 13.00 -7.90
C ARG A 233 -10.47 11.64 -7.59
N LEU A 234 -9.95 10.57 -8.18
CA LEU A 234 -10.49 9.23 -7.99
C LEU A 234 -10.60 8.80 -6.51
N PRO A 235 -9.63 9.09 -5.61
CA PRO A 235 -9.76 8.75 -4.19
C PRO A 235 -11.03 9.30 -3.53
N SER A 236 -11.55 10.45 -3.97
CA SER A 236 -12.74 11.07 -3.39
C SER A 236 -14.05 10.30 -3.66
N ILE A 237 -14.08 9.44 -4.68
CA ILE A 237 -15.25 8.60 -5.01
C ILE A 237 -15.06 7.13 -4.64
N LEU A 238 -13.87 6.72 -4.18
CA LEU A 238 -13.63 5.34 -3.74
C LEU A 238 -14.41 5.02 -2.45
N PRO A 239 -14.82 3.76 -2.25
CA PRO A 239 -15.39 3.31 -0.98
C PRO A 239 -14.39 3.54 0.16
N PRO A 240 -14.85 3.89 1.37
CA PRO A 240 -13.96 4.06 2.51
C PRO A 240 -13.19 2.77 2.82
N LEU A 241 -12.01 2.91 3.44
CA LEU A 241 -11.29 1.76 4.00
C LEU A 241 -12.09 1.16 5.15
N SER A 242 -12.11 -0.16 5.25
CA SER A 242 -12.45 -0.83 6.51
C SER A 242 -11.28 -0.71 7.50
N LEU A 243 -11.55 -0.90 8.79
CA LEU A 243 -10.47 -0.91 9.80
C LEU A 243 -9.41 -1.98 9.52
N ALA A 244 -9.81 -3.13 8.97
CA ALA A 244 -8.87 -4.19 8.61
C ALA A 244 -7.96 -3.79 7.45
N GLU A 245 -8.54 -3.22 6.36
CA GLU A 245 -7.77 -2.68 5.23
C GLU A 245 -6.83 -1.55 5.67
N SER A 246 -7.32 -0.66 6.55
CA SER A 246 -6.53 0.44 7.11
C SER A 246 -5.33 -0.07 7.90
N LEU A 247 -5.53 -1.06 8.77
CA LEU A 247 -4.46 -1.65 9.58
C LEU A 247 -3.39 -2.30 8.69
N GLU A 248 -3.80 -3.10 7.70
CA GLU A 248 -2.89 -3.75 6.75
C GLU A 248 -2.09 -2.72 5.93
N THR A 249 -2.77 -1.69 5.43
CA THR A 249 -2.13 -0.60 4.69
C THR A 249 -1.14 0.17 5.57
N THR A 250 -1.54 0.47 6.81
CA THR A 250 -0.69 1.19 7.76
C THR A 250 0.56 0.39 8.13
N GLN A 251 0.47 -0.94 8.27
CA GLN A 251 1.65 -1.80 8.51
C GLN A 251 2.68 -1.70 7.38
N ILE A 252 2.24 -1.71 6.11
CA ILE A 252 3.14 -1.57 4.96
C ILE A 252 3.86 -0.22 5.02
N HIS A 253 3.11 0.86 5.27
CA HIS A 253 3.68 2.21 5.35
C HIS A 253 4.58 2.40 6.58
N SER A 254 4.27 1.75 7.71
CA SER A 254 5.10 1.72 8.91
C SER A 254 6.48 1.10 8.64
N VAL A 255 6.51 -0.09 8.01
CA VAL A 255 7.76 -0.78 7.63
C VAL A 255 8.56 0.04 6.61
N ALA A 256 7.88 0.68 5.67
CA ALA A 256 8.52 1.58 4.69
C ALA A 256 9.07 2.89 5.31
N GLY A 257 8.71 3.21 6.56
CA GLY A 257 9.02 4.49 7.19
C GLY A 257 8.36 5.68 6.49
N LYS A 258 7.14 5.48 5.95
CA LYS A 258 6.38 6.48 5.18
C LYS A 258 5.16 7.02 5.94
N LEU A 259 4.99 6.67 7.21
CA LEU A 259 3.97 7.27 8.07
C LEU A 259 4.44 8.64 8.55
N SER A 260 3.53 9.61 8.58
CA SER A 260 3.80 10.88 9.26
C SER A 260 3.73 10.70 10.78
N ARG A 261 4.42 11.55 11.53
CA ARG A 261 4.46 11.47 13.01
C ARG A 261 3.08 11.63 13.66
N ASP A 262 2.16 12.30 12.97
CA ASP A 262 0.82 12.59 13.47
C ASP A 262 -0.22 11.56 13.03
N THR A 263 0.17 10.58 12.21
CA THR A 263 -0.75 9.55 11.70
C THR A 263 -0.78 8.35 12.64
N SER A 264 -1.97 8.01 13.13
CA SER A 264 -2.24 6.77 13.86
C SER A 264 -2.55 5.63 12.90
N LEU A 265 -3.59 5.79 12.07
CA LEU A 265 -3.99 4.90 11.00
C LEU A 265 -4.15 5.65 9.68
N ILE A 266 -3.85 5.00 8.57
CA ILE A 266 -4.20 5.49 7.24
C ILE A 266 -5.71 5.35 7.07
N SER A 267 -6.41 6.47 7.02
CA SER A 267 -7.88 6.54 6.94
C SER A 267 -8.41 6.62 5.51
N GLN A 268 -7.59 7.06 4.57
CA GLN A 268 -7.92 7.20 3.15
C GLN A 268 -7.16 6.19 2.30
N ARG A 269 -7.76 5.78 1.17
CA ARG A 269 -7.07 4.90 0.22
C ARG A 269 -5.84 5.59 -0.35
N PRO A 270 -4.64 4.99 -0.28
CA PRO A 270 -3.42 5.58 -0.82
C PRO A 270 -3.54 5.89 -2.30
N PHE A 271 -3.04 7.05 -2.72
CA PHE A 271 -2.84 7.41 -4.12
C PHE A 271 -1.36 7.56 -4.39
N ARG A 272 -0.79 6.63 -5.15
CA ARG A 272 0.63 6.61 -5.50
C ARG A 272 0.79 6.95 -6.97
N ALA A 273 1.57 7.97 -7.27
CA ALA A 273 1.81 8.47 -8.62
C ALA A 273 3.33 8.61 -8.85
N PRO A 274 4.05 7.51 -9.07
CA PRO A 274 5.48 7.57 -9.33
C PRO A 274 5.75 8.24 -10.68
N HIS A 275 6.85 8.97 -10.77
CA HIS A 275 7.30 9.58 -12.01
C HIS A 275 7.67 8.50 -13.05
N HIS A 276 7.50 8.76 -14.34
CA HIS A 276 7.80 7.79 -15.43
C HIS A 276 9.26 7.33 -15.48
N THR A 277 10.19 8.05 -14.84
CA THR A 277 11.62 7.64 -14.71
C THR A 277 11.87 6.68 -13.55
N ILE A 278 10.84 6.20 -12.88
CA ILE A 278 10.99 5.27 -11.74
C ILE A 278 11.79 4.03 -12.14
N SER A 279 12.69 3.59 -11.26
CA SER A 279 13.40 2.31 -11.44
C SER A 279 12.51 1.11 -11.06
N GLN A 280 12.80 -0.06 -11.64
CA GLN A 280 12.11 -1.30 -11.28
C GLN A 280 12.17 -1.59 -9.77
N VAL A 281 13.33 -1.36 -9.13
CA VAL A 281 13.50 -1.57 -7.68
C VAL A 281 12.64 -0.60 -6.86
N ALA A 282 12.53 0.66 -7.27
CA ALA A 282 11.66 1.62 -6.58
C ALA A 282 10.17 1.28 -6.73
N LEU A 283 9.77 0.73 -7.88
CA LEU A 283 8.39 0.32 -8.14
C LEU A 283 8.01 -0.95 -7.36
N VAL A 284 8.83 -1.99 -7.45
CA VAL A 284 8.56 -3.32 -6.86
C VAL A 284 8.94 -3.37 -5.38
N GLY A 285 10.01 -2.71 -5.04
CA GLY A 285 10.71 -2.85 -3.77
C GLY A 285 12.00 -3.63 -3.93
N GLY A 286 12.79 -3.67 -2.88
CA GLY A 286 14.08 -4.37 -2.87
C GLY A 286 15.09 -3.70 -1.96
N GLY A 287 16.37 -3.85 -2.30
CA GLY A 287 17.50 -3.41 -1.48
C GLY A 287 18.15 -4.60 -0.77
N ASN A 288 19.19 -4.33 0.02
CA ASN A 288 19.86 -5.34 0.83
C ASN A 288 18.95 -5.82 1.97
N ASN A 289 18.17 -4.90 2.54
CA ASN A 289 17.02 -5.18 3.39
C ASN A 289 15.77 -4.90 2.54
N PRO A 290 14.98 -5.92 2.16
CA PRO A 290 13.86 -5.76 1.24
C PRO A 290 12.80 -4.80 1.77
N GLN A 291 12.72 -3.60 1.19
CA GLN A 291 11.72 -2.60 1.50
C GLN A 291 10.56 -2.66 0.48
N PRO A 292 9.31 -2.37 0.89
CA PRO A 292 8.19 -2.30 -0.03
C PRO A 292 8.35 -1.13 -1.02
N GLY A 293 8.03 -1.39 -2.30
CA GLY A 293 8.02 -0.38 -3.36
C GLY A 293 6.67 0.31 -3.52
N GLU A 294 6.54 1.18 -4.55
CA GLU A 294 5.33 1.96 -4.82
C GLU A 294 4.10 1.08 -5.05
N ILE A 295 4.27 -0.13 -5.62
CA ILE A 295 3.19 -1.11 -5.80
C ILE A 295 2.60 -1.54 -4.44
N SER A 296 3.46 -1.86 -3.47
CA SER A 296 3.01 -2.25 -2.12
C SER A 296 2.47 -1.05 -1.34
N LEU A 297 3.04 0.14 -1.53
CA LEU A 297 2.55 1.38 -0.92
C LEU A 297 1.18 1.82 -1.48
N ALA A 298 0.80 1.35 -2.68
CA ALA A 298 -0.52 1.56 -3.26
C ALA A 298 -1.57 0.55 -2.77
N HIS A 299 -1.20 -0.38 -1.87
CA HIS A 299 -2.11 -1.42 -1.37
C HIS A 299 -3.42 -0.83 -0.82
N ASN A 300 -4.55 -1.45 -1.16
CA ASN A 300 -5.91 -0.98 -0.89
C ASN A 300 -6.24 0.42 -1.44
N GLY A 301 -5.45 0.89 -2.40
CA GLY A 301 -5.57 2.22 -3.00
C GLY A 301 -5.39 2.23 -4.52
N VAL A 302 -4.78 3.29 -5.02
CA VAL A 302 -4.58 3.56 -6.45
C VAL A 302 -3.10 3.69 -6.77
N LEU A 303 -2.65 2.98 -7.80
CA LEU A 303 -1.37 3.23 -8.47
C LEU A 303 -1.67 3.95 -9.78
N PHE A 304 -1.29 5.22 -9.87
CA PHE A 304 -1.44 6.04 -11.07
C PHE A 304 -0.13 6.07 -11.85
N LEU A 305 -0.16 5.60 -13.10
CA LEU A 305 0.97 5.64 -14.01
C LEU A 305 0.66 6.63 -15.13
N ASP A 306 1.21 7.83 -15.01
CA ASP A 306 1.12 8.84 -16.05
C ASP A 306 2.09 8.54 -17.19
N GLU A 307 1.71 8.86 -18.41
CA GLU A 307 2.52 8.62 -19.61
C GLU A 307 3.05 7.17 -19.69
N MET A 308 2.17 6.19 -19.45
CA MET A 308 2.54 4.77 -19.32
C MET A 308 3.50 4.26 -20.41
N PRO A 309 3.38 4.63 -21.72
CA PRO A 309 4.34 4.19 -22.75
C PRO A 309 5.76 4.78 -22.61
N GLU A 310 5.97 5.78 -21.75
CA GLU A 310 7.31 6.35 -21.50
C GLU A 310 8.08 5.60 -20.40
N LEU A 311 7.39 4.74 -19.64
CA LEU A 311 8.04 3.82 -18.71
C LEU A 311 8.89 2.80 -19.46
N SER A 312 10.00 2.38 -18.87
CA SER A 312 10.81 1.31 -19.46
C SER A 312 10.03 0.00 -19.53
N ARG A 313 10.32 -0.81 -20.57
CA ARG A 313 9.64 -2.10 -20.76
C ARG A 313 9.79 -3.02 -19.54
N SER A 314 10.95 -3.02 -18.89
CA SER A 314 11.18 -3.81 -17.67
C SER A 314 10.27 -3.40 -16.52
N VAL A 315 9.99 -2.10 -16.37
CA VAL A 315 9.06 -1.55 -15.36
C VAL A 315 7.62 -1.94 -15.67
N LEU A 316 7.21 -1.93 -16.95
CA LEU A 316 5.86 -2.34 -17.33
C LEU A 316 5.61 -3.84 -17.15
N GLU A 317 6.59 -4.69 -17.51
CA GLU A 317 6.42 -6.14 -17.42
C GLU A 317 6.32 -6.65 -15.98
N VAL A 318 6.96 -6.00 -15.00
CA VAL A 318 6.86 -6.42 -13.60
C VAL A 318 5.49 -6.16 -12.97
N LEU A 319 4.63 -5.32 -13.58
CA LEU A 319 3.25 -5.10 -13.12
C LEU A 319 2.33 -6.30 -13.35
N ARG A 320 2.69 -7.20 -14.28
CA ARG A 320 1.81 -8.29 -14.70
C ARG A 320 1.45 -9.24 -13.57
N GLN A 321 2.44 -9.63 -12.76
CA GLN A 321 2.22 -10.53 -11.64
C GLN A 321 1.41 -9.87 -10.51
N PRO A 322 1.76 -8.68 -10.00
CA PRO A 322 0.98 -7.98 -8.97
C PRO A 322 -0.49 -7.74 -9.33
N LEU A 323 -0.78 -7.47 -10.61
CA LEU A 323 -2.15 -7.28 -11.08
C LEU A 323 -3.01 -8.56 -11.06
N GLU A 324 -2.38 -9.75 -11.12
CA GLU A 324 -3.07 -11.03 -11.02
C GLU A 324 -3.08 -11.56 -9.59
N ASP A 325 -1.87 -11.70 -8.99
CA ASP A 325 -1.68 -12.39 -7.71
C ASP A 325 -1.98 -11.50 -6.50
N ARG A 326 -2.04 -10.17 -6.68
CA ARG A 326 -2.23 -9.14 -5.63
C ARG A 326 -1.22 -9.22 -4.50
N LYS A 327 -0.08 -9.77 -4.80
CA LYS A 327 1.07 -9.88 -3.93
C LYS A 327 2.34 -9.75 -4.75
N ILE A 328 3.40 -9.32 -4.09
CA ILE A 328 4.72 -9.20 -4.68
C ILE A 328 5.71 -9.91 -3.79
N THR A 329 6.52 -10.77 -4.39
CA THR A 329 7.55 -11.51 -3.69
C THR A 329 8.92 -10.95 -4.05
N ILE A 330 9.64 -10.46 -3.06
CA ILE A 330 11.01 -9.97 -3.22
C ILE A 330 11.95 -11.07 -2.73
N SER A 331 12.51 -11.82 -3.68
CA SER A 331 13.47 -12.88 -3.39
C SER A 331 14.90 -12.38 -3.52
N ARG A 332 15.71 -12.60 -2.50
CA ARG A 332 17.16 -12.35 -2.44
C ARG A 332 17.86 -13.57 -1.84
N ALA A 333 19.17 -13.69 -2.01
CA ALA A 333 19.92 -14.85 -1.55
C ALA A 333 19.70 -15.22 -0.07
N LYS A 334 19.34 -14.24 0.78
CA LYS A 334 19.13 -14.40 2.22
C LYS A 334 17.71 -14.13 2.70
N TYR A 335 16.81 -13.62 1.82
CA TYR A 335 15.47 -13.17 2.19
C TYR A 335 14.46 -13.56 1.11
N ASN A 336 13.31 -13.99 1.55
CA ASN A 336 12.11 -14.12 0.73
C ASN A 336 10.99 -13.41 1.46
N VAL A 337 10.64 -12.21 1.01
CA VAL A 337 9.64 -11.36 1.64
C VAL A 337 8.47 -11.17 0.69
N GLU A 338 7.27 -11.39 1.20
CA GLU A 338 6.03 -11.17 0.46
C GLU A 338 5.32 -9.93 1.01
N TYR A 339 4.90 -9.03 0.10
CA TYR A 339 4.07 -7.89 0.44
C TYR A 339 2.73 -7.99 -0.28
N PRO A 340 1.60 -7.72 0.38
CA PRO A 340 0.32 -7.58 -0.29
C PRO A 340 0.32 -6.32 -1.17
N CYS A 341 -0.34 -6.40 -2.32
CA CYS A 341 -0.42 -5.29 -3.27
C CYS A 341 -1.74 -5.29 -4.04
N SER A 342 -2.85 -5.35 -3.33
CA SER A 342 -4.18 -5.20 -3.91
C SER A 342 -4.44 -3.73 -4.20
N PHE A 343 -4.07 -3.26 -5.39
CA PHE A 343 -4.26 -1.89 -5.84
C PHE A 343 -5.12 -1.84 -7.10
N MET A 344 -5.67 -0.68 -7.38
CA MET A 344 -6.33 -0.33 -8.62
C MET A 344 -5.33 0.40 -9.52
N LEU A 345 -5.04 -0.14 -10.70
CA LEU A 345 -4.17 0.52 -11.68
C LEU A 345 -4.98 1.53 -12.47
N ILE A 346 -4.58 2.78 -12.38
CA ILE A 346 -5.04 3.83 -13.28
C ILE A 346 -3.84 4.26 -14.12
N ALA A 347 -3.99 4.19 -15.44
CA ALA A 347 -2.93 4.59 -16.36
C ALA A 347 -3.41 5.74 -17.26
N SER A 348 -2.46 6.54 -17.72
CA SER A 348 -2.72 7.51 -18.76
C SER A 348 -1.72 7.36 -19.91
N MET A 349 -2.16 7.70 -21.10
CA MET A 349 -1.29 7.77 -22.27
C MET A 349 -1.80 8.75 -23.32
N ASN A 350 -0.90 9.18 -24.17
CA ASN A 350 -1.28 9.91 -25.40
C ASN A 350 -1.64 8.92 -26.51
N PRO A 351 -2.42 9.31 -27.53
CA PRO A 351 -2.82 8.42 -28.61
C PRO A 351 -1.67 8.11 -29.60
N CYS A 352 -0.60 8.91 -29.60
CA CYS A 352 0.58 8.76 -30.44
C CYS A 352 1.76 9.55 -29.86
N PRO A 353 2.99 9.47 -30.42
CA PRO A 353 4.14 10.22 -29.92
C PRO A 353 3.96 11.75 -29.91
N CYS A 354 3.31 12.34 -30.92
CA CYS A 354 3.01 13.78 -30.91
C CYS A 354 1.80 14.16 -30.06
N GLY A 355 0.96 13.18 -29.68
CA GLY A 355 -0.20 13.38 -28.81
C GLY A 355 -1.51 13.74 -29.50
N TYR A 356 -1.54 13.94 -30.83
CA TYR A 356 -2.69 14.51 -31.51
C TYR A 356 -3.38 13.58 -32.51
N TYR A 357 -3.10 12.27 -32.48
CA TYR A 357 -3.79 11.33 -33.35
C TYR A 357 -5.28 11.24 -32.98
N GLY A 358 -6.16 11.51 -33.97
CA GLY A 358 -7.61 11.57 -33.77
C GLY A 358 -8.12 12.87 -33.12
N ASP A 359 -7.26 13.87 -32.91
CA ASP A 359 -7.68 15.19 -32.40
C ASP A 359 -8.33 16.01 -33.52
N PRO A 360 -9.57 16.50 -33.36
CA PRO A 360 -10.25 17.29 -34.39
C PRO A 360 -9.66 18.70 -34.58
N THR A 361 -8.86 19.19 -33.62
CA THR A 361 -8.34 20.57 -33.62
C THR A 361 -6.86 20.66 -34.02
N HIS A 362 -6.12 19.57 -33.95
CA HIS A 362 -4.68 19.52 -34.24
C HIS A 362 -4.35 18.37 -35.19
N ASN A 363 -3.53 18.64 -36.20
CA ASN A 363 -3.08 17.61 -37.14
C ASN A 363 -1.99 16.75 -36.54
N CYS A 364 -2.18 15.43 -36.56
CA CYS A 364 -1.16 14.46 -36.20
C CYS A 364 -0.07 14.41 -37.28
N VAL A 365 1.20 14.50 -36.87
CA VAL A 365 2.36 14.42 -37.77
C VAL A 365 3.04 13.05 -37.75
N CYS A 366 2.51 12.11 -37.00
CA CYS A 366 3.08 10.76 -36.85
C CYS A 366 2.71 9.85 -38.02
N THR A 367 3.65 9.09 -38.51
CA THR A 367 3.37 8.02 -39.49
C THR A 367 2.66 6.84 -38.82
N PRO A 368 1.87 6.03 -39.54
CA PRO A 368 1.22 4.83 -38.99
C PRO A 368 2.20 3.89 -38.28
N GLY A 369 3.40 3.72 -38.81
CA GLY A 369 4.44 2.90 -38.20
C GLY A 369 5.01 3.48 -36.90
N GLN A 370 4.99 4.80 -36.70
CA GLN A 370 5.37 5.45 -35.44
C GLN A 370 4.29 5.25 -34.39
N ILE A 371 3.01 5.40 -34.78
CA ILE A 371 1.86 5.18 -33.90
C ILE A 371 1.87 3.73 -33.41
N GLN A 372 2.01 2.77 -34.32
CA GLN A 372 2.03 1.34 -33.98
C GLN A 372 3.19 0.99 -33.03
N ARG A 373 4.39 1.53 -33.29
CA ARG A 373 5.55 1.32 -32.39
C ARG A 373 5.33 1.92 -31.00
N TYR A 374 4.66 3.05 -30.92
CA TYR A 374 4.33 3.69 -29.64
C TYR A 374 3.32 2.86 -28.85
N MET A 375 2.25 2.40 -29.50
CA MET A 375 1.24 1.53 -28.88
C MET A 375 1.86 0.19 -28.42
N ASN A 376 2.75 -0.39 -29.21
CA ASN A 376 3.41 -1.67 -28.89
C ASN A 376 4.42 -1.58 -27.73
N LYS A 377 4.72 -0.38 -27.19
CA LYS A 377 5.48 -0.26 -25.93
C LYS A 377 4.74 -0.92 -24.77
N ILE A 378 3.41 -0.89 -24.77
CA ILE A 378 2.58 -1.62 -23.82
C ILE A 378 2.30 -3.00 -24.44
N SER A 379 2.71 -4.05 -23.75
CA SER A 379 2.48 -5.42 -24.25
C SER A 379 1.00 -5.80 -24.21
N GLY A 380 0.55 -6.59 -25.20
CA GLY A 380 -0.81 -7.13 -25.22
C GLY A 380 -1.23 -7.80 -23.90
N PRO A 381 -0.38 -8.70 -23.31
CA PRO A 381 -0.67 -9.30 -22.01
C PRO A 381 -0.86 -8.31 -20.84
N LEU A 382 -0.26 -7.12 -20.89
CA LEU A 382 -0.49 -6.08 -19.89
C LEU A 382 -1.80 -5.33 -20.14
N LEU A 383 -2.11 -5.00 -21.41
CA LEU A 383 -3.40 -4.42 -21.80
C LEU A 383 -4.57 -5.33 -21.46
N ASP A 384 -4.42 -6.65 -21.67
CA ASP A 384 -5.40 -7.65 -21.28
C ASP A 384 -5.77 -7.61 -19.78
N ARG A 385 -4.91 -7.02 -18.91
CA ARG A 385 -5.15 -6.87 -17.47
C ARG A 385 -5.80 -5.55 -17.07
N ILE A 386 -5.99 -4.67 -18.04
CA ILE A 386 -6.72 -3.42 -17.84
C ILE A 386 -8.16 -3.64 -18.30
N ASP A 387 -9.11 -3.45 -17.41
CA ASP A 387 -10.51 -3.80 -17.65
C ASP A 387 -11.24 -2.75 -18.50
N ILE A 388 -10.92 -1.46 -18.29
CA ILE A 388 -11.61 -0.31 -18.87
C ILE A 388 -10.62 0.54 -19.66
N HIS A 389 -10.93 0.77 -20.93
CA HIS A 389 -10.21 1.67 -21.82
C HIS A 389 -11.10 2.87 -22.12
N CYS A 390 -10.64 4.06 -21.79
CA CYS A 390 -11.43 5.30 -21.91
C CYS A 390 -10.71 6.33 -22.78
N GLU A 391 -11.37 6.80 -23.83
CA GLU A 391 -10.88 7.88 -24.68
C GLU A 391 -11.33 9.24 -24.10
N ILE A 392 -10.39 10.15 -23.95
CA ILE A 392 -10.62 11.50 -23.45
C ILE A 392 -10.41 12.50 -24.57
N GLN A 393 -11.41 13.30 -24.85
CA GLN A 393 -11.30 14.41 -25.79
C GLN A 393 -10.96 15.72 -25.06
N ALA A 394 -10.21 16.60 -25.70
CA ALA A 394 -10.01 17.94 -25.18
C ALA A 394 -11.33 18.71 -25.18
N VAL A 395 -11.66 19.37 -24.07
CA VAL A 395 -12.83 20.25 -24.00
C VAL A 395 -12.45 21.62 -24.55
N PRO A 396 -13.16 22.13 -25.61
CA PRO A 396 -12.87 23.44 -26.16
C PRO A 396 -13.04 24.56 -25.11
N PHE A 397 -12.15 25.56 -25.13
CA PHE A 397 -12.18 26.67 -24.16
C PHE A 397 -13.53 27.41 -24.10
N ALA A 398 -14.17 27.60 -25.26
CA ALA A 398 -15.49 28.23 -25.33
C ALA A 398 -16.57 27.46 -24.54
N GLN A 399 -16.45 26.14 -24.45
CA GLN A 399 -17.39 25.32 -23.67
C GLN A 399 -17.03 25.34 -22.18
N LEU A 400 -15.75 25.36 -21.81
CA LEU A 400 -15.31 25.37 -20.41
C LEU A 400 -15.84 26.58 -19.62
N SER A 401 -15.95 27.75 -20.27
CA SER A 401 -16.44 28.97 -19.63
C SER A 401 -17.95 28.96 -19.35
N GLN A 402 -18.72 28.17 -20.11
CA GLN A 402 -20.19 28.11 -20.04
C GLN A 402 -20.72 26.87 -19.29
N MET A 403 -19.87 25.85 -19.04
CA MET A 403 -20.29 24.63 -18.37
C MET A 403 -20.55 24.87 -16.88
N GLN A 404 -21.61 24.25 -16.39
CA GLN A 404 -21.93 24.14 -14.97
C GLN A 404 -20.87 23.34 -14.25
N PRO A 405 -20.67 23.53 -12.93
CA PRO A 405 -19.86 22.62 -12.09
C PRO A 405 -20.30 21.18 -12.29
N GLY A 406 -19.35 20.26 -12.21
CA GLY A 406 -19.64 18.82 -12.29
C GLY A 406 -20.44 18.32 -11.09
N GLU A 407 -20.83 17.04 -11.13
CA GLU A 407 -21.46 16.36 -9.99
C GLU A 407 -20.47 16.27 -8.81
N PRO A 408 -20.90 16.57 -7.55
CA PRO A 408 -20.03 16.43 -6.38
C PRO A 408 -19.55 15.00 -6.16
N SER A 409 -18.31 14.84 -5.72
CA SER A 409 -17.74 13.53 -5.36
C SER A 409 -18.58 12.75 -4.35
N ALA A 410 -19.25 13.44 -3.42
CA ALA A 410 -20.09 12.81 -2.41
C ALA A 410 -21.26 12.02 -3.03
N SER A 411 -21.93 12.57 -4.06
CA SER A 411 -23.05 11.90 -4.75
C SER A 411 -22.56 10.66 -5.52
N ILE A 412 -21.46 10.77 -6.25
CA ILE A 412 -20.85 9.65 -6.97
C ILE A 412 -20.42 8.57 -5.98
N ARG A 413 -19.76 8.97 -4.89
CA ARG A 413 -19.30 8.07 -3.84
C ARG A 413 -20.43 7.28 -3.18
N GLU A 414 -21.57 7.91 -2.97
CA GLU A 414 -22.74 7.23 -2.41
C GLU A 414 -23.21 6.08 -3.31
N ARG A 415 -23.30 6.29 -4.64
CA ARG A 415 -23.63 5.22 -5.60
C ARG A 415 -22.59 4.11 -5.62
N VAL A 416 -21.32 4.48 -5.58
CA VAL A 416 -20.19 3.54 -5.52
C VAL A 416 -20.25 2.70 -4.24
N ILE A 417 -20.55 3.30 -3.09
CA ILE A 417 -20.69 2.58 -1.81
C ILE A 417 -21.88 1.61 -1.87
N LYS A 418 -23.04 2.04 -2.42
CA LYS A 418 -24.20 1.17 -2.58
C LYS A 418 -23.86 -0.06 -3.43
N ALA A 419 -23.23 0.12 -4.58
CA ALA A 419 -22.78 -0.98 -5.44
C ALA A 419 -21.77 -1.90 -4.73
N ARG A 420 -20.82 -1.32 -3.96
CA ARG A 420 -19.84 -2.09 -3.21
C ARG A 420 -20.47 -2.90 -2.08
N ASN A 421 -21.50 -2.39 -1.42
CA ASN A 421 -22.25 -3.13 -0.39
C ASN A 421 -22.94 -4.36 -0.98
N ILE A 422 -23.56 -4.26 -2.15
CA ILE A 422 -24.14 -5.40 -2.89
C ILE A 422 -23.06 -6.46 -3.16
N GLN A 423 -21.87 -6.05 -3.59
CA GLN A 423 -20.75 -6.97 -3.84
C GLN A 423 -20.25 -7.62 -2.54
N THR A 424 -20.13 -6.86 -1.47
CA THR A 424 -19.69 -7.36 -0.17
C THR A 424 -20.67 -8.40 0.37
N GLU A 425 -21.98 -8.16 0.26
CA GLU A 425 -23.02 -9.08 0.65
C GLU A 425 -22.95 -10.36 -0.21
N ARG A 426 -22.89 -10.23 -1.54
CA ARG A 426 -22.76 -11.35 -2.48
C ARG A 426 -21.59 -12.26 -2.15
N PHE A 427 -20.43 -11.69 -1.81
CA PHE A 427 -19.21 -12.45 -1.52
C PHE A 427 -19.08 -12.90 -0.05
N SER A 428 -19.96 -12.43 0.84
CA SER A 428 -19.89 -12.77 2.27
C SER A 428 -20.11 -14.25 2.56
N PHE A 429 -20.88 -14.92 1.72
CA PHE A 429 -21.22 -16.35 1.86
C PHE A 429 -20.16 -17.29 1.26
N LEU A 430 -19.17 -16.74 0.55
CA LEU A 430 -18.14 -17.56 -0.07
C LEU A 430 -17.06 -17.96 0.96
N PRO A 431 -16.59 -19.22 0.91
CA PRO A 431 -15.49 -19.64 1.76
C PRO A 431 -14.24 -18.83 1.44
N LYS A 432 -13.43 -18.53 2.46
CA LYS A 432 -12.13 -17.86 2.26
C LYS A 432 -11.28 -18.69 1.29
N GLN A 433 -10.96 -18.13 0.14
CA GLN A 433 -10.14 -18.82 -0.86
C GLN A 433 -8.66 -18.61 -0.55
N GLY A 434 -8.00 -19.65 -0.05
CA GLY A 434 -6.53 -19.72 0.11
C GLY A 434 -5.93 -18.61 0.97
N VAL A 435 -4.63 -18.38 0.78
CA VAL A 435 -3.81 -17.36 1.48
C VAL A 435 -4.19 -15.92 1.06
N SER A 436 -4.87 -15.74 -0.08
CA SER A 436 -5.19 -14.42 -0.67
C SER A 436 -6.41 -13.70 -0.07
N GLY A 437 -7.07 -14.26 0.94
CA GLY A 437 -8.16 -13.58 1.63
C GLY A 437 -9.52 -13.63 0.92
N ARG A 438 -10.43 -12.72 1.31
CA ARG A 438 -11.79 -12.61 0.76
C ARG A 438 -11.78 -11.80 -0.55
N VAL A 439 -12.68 -12.18 -1.45
CA VAL A 439 -13.06 -11.35 -2.60
C VAL A 439 -13.87 -10.15 -2.10
N HIS A 440 -13.48 -8.94 -2.46
CA HIS A 440 -14.09 -7.70 -1.99
C HIS A 440 -14.81 -6.90 -3.09
N CYS A 441 -14.53 -7.22 -4.36
CA CYS A 441 -15.09 -6.49 -5.50
C CYS A 441 -15.15 -7.35 -6.76
N ASN A 442 -15.95 -6.90 -7.74
CA ASN A 442 -16.19 -7.67 -8.96
C ASN A 442 -14.94 -7.91 -9.81
N ALA A 443 -13.98 -6.98 -9.83
CA ALA A 443 -12.70 -7.19 -10.53
C ALA A 443 -11.94 -8.42 -10.01
N GLN A 444 -12.23 -8.87 -8.78
CA GLN A 444 -11.58 -10.01 -8.13
C GLN A 444 -12.28 -11.35 -8.39
N MET A 445 -13.44 -11.37 -9.05
CA MET A 445 -14.16 -12.61 -9.33
C MET A 445 -13.30 -13.60 -10.13
N THR A 446 -13.37 -14.86 -9.73
CA THR A 446 -12.81 -15.98 -10.50
C THR A 446 -13.75 -16.39 -11.63
N GLU A 447 -13.30 -17.21 -12.57
CA GLU A 447 -14.13 -17.72 -13.66
C GLU A 447 -15.39 -18.45 -13.13
N ARG A 448 -15.26 -19.23 -12.05
CA ARG A 448 -16.40 -19.88 -11.41
C ARG A 448 -17.43 -18.87 -10.90
N MET A 449 -16.97 -17.80 -10.28
CA MET A 449 -17.86 -16.73 -9.78
C MET A 449 -18.53 -15.96 -10.91
N LEU A 450 -17.88 -15.82 -12.07
CA LEU A 450 -18.49 -15.19 -13.23
C LEU A 450 -19.67 -15.98 -13.74
N HIS A 451 -19.58 -17.30 -13.82
CA HIS A 451 -20.71 -18.18 -14.17
C HIS A 451 -21.85 -18.10 -13.16
N GLU A 452 -21.54 -17.90 -11.86
CA GLU A 452 -22.55 -17.84 -10.81
C GLU A 452 -23.24 -16.47 -10.73
N PHE A 453 -22.50 -15.36 -10.88
CA PHE A 453 -22.99 -14.01 -10.55
C PHE A 453 -23.10 -13.06 -11.74
N ALA A 454 -22.52 -13.38 -12.88
CA ALA A 454 -22.46 -12.52 -14.05
C ALA A 454 -22.90 -13.21 -15.34
N GLU A 455 -23.65 -14.32 -15.25
CA GLU A 455 -24.16 -15.03 -16.41
C GLU A 455 -25.19 -14.16 -17.15
N PRO A 456 -24.91 -13.84 -18.46
CA PRO A 456 -25.81 -13.00 -19.25
C PRO A 456 -27.01 -13.83 -19.74
N ASP A 457 -28.11 -13.15 -20.05
CA ASP A 457 -29.24 -13.76 -20.75
C ASP A 457 -28.90 -14.10 -22.22
N THR A 458 -29.78 -14.82 -22.92
CA THR A 458 -29.54 -15.28 -24.30
C THR A 458 -29.29 -14.11 -25.26
N ALA A 459 -30.03 -13.00 -25.12
CA ALA A 459 -29.88 -11.82 -25.97
C ALA A 459 -28.52 -11.13 -25.74
N SER A 460 -28.10 -11.05 -24.48
CA SER A 460 -26.79 -10.51 -24.09
C SER A 460 -25.64 -11.39 -24.57
N LEU A 461 -25.78 -12.72 -24.55
CA LEU A 461 -24.81 -13.67 -25.09
C LEU A 461 -24.63 -13.49 -26.59
N ASP A 462 -25.71 -13.34 -27.36
CA ASP A 462 -25.64 -13.11 -28.80
C ASP A 462 -24.95 -11.79 -29.13
N MET A 463 -25.25 -10.71 -28.40
CA MET A 463 -24.57 -9.43 -28.53
C MET A 463 -23.08 -9.57 -28.24
N LEU A 464 -22.71 -10.25 -27.17
CA LEU A 464 -21.32 -10.46 -26.78
C LEU A 464 -20.56 -11.30 -27.81
N ARG A 465 -21.17 -12.37 -28.35
CA ARG A 465 -20.61 -13.16 -29.43
C ARG A 465 -20.31 -12.32 -30.67
N LEU A 466 -21.29 -11.54 -31.13
CA LEU A 466 -21.11 -10.64 -32.27
C LEU A 466 -20.00 -9.60 -32.05
N ALA A 467 -19.91 -9.07 -30.83
CA ALA A 467 -18.83 -8.13 -30.48
C ALA A 467 -17.46 -8.81 -30.51
N MET A 468 -17.34 -10.03 -29.94
CA MET A 468 -16.09 -10.78 -29.95
C MET A 468 -15.62 -11.12 -31.37
N GLU A 469 -16.53 -11.52 -32.27
CA GLU A 469 -16.20 -11.81 -33.66
C GLU A 469 -15.78 -10.55 -34.43
N ARG A 470 -16.57 -9.45 -34.30
CA ARG A 470 -16.30 -8.19 -35.02
C ARG A 470 -15.04 -7.47 -34.54
N LEU A 471 -14.82 -7.47 -33.22
CA LEU A 471 -13.70 -6.75 -32.60
C LEU A 471 -12.48 -7.64 -32.38
N LYS A 472 -12.54 -8.93 -32.78
CA LYS A 472 -11.47 -9.93 -32.61
C LYS A 472 -10.97 -10.00 -31.15
N LEU A 473 -11.90 -9.97 -30.19
CA LEU A 473 -11.57 -9.94 -28.77
C LEU A 473 -11.06 -11.30 -28.29
N SER A 474 -10.14 -11.29 -27.33
CA SER A 474 -9.61 -12.51 -26.70
C SER A 474 -10.60 -13.12 -25.69
N ALA A 475 -10.40 -14.41 -25.34
CA ALA A 475 -11.16 -15.04 -24.26
C ALA A 475 -11.01 -14.31 -22.90
N ARG A 476 -9.86 -13.67 -22.66
CA ARG A 476 -9.65 -12.83 -21.48
C ARG A 476 -10.51 -11.57 -21.50
N ALA A 477 -10.68 -10.96 -22.68
CA ALA A 477 -11.57 -9.81 -22.83
C ALA A 477 -13.02 -10.18 -22.50
N TYR A 478 -13.47 -11.40 -22.84
CA TYR A 478 -14.79 -11.91 -22.46
C TYR A 478 -15.02 -11.84 -20.94
N SER A 479 -14.12 -12.45 -20.16
CA SER A 479 -14.24 -12.43 -18.69
C SER A 479 -14.18 -11.02 -18.12
N ARG A 480 -13.37 -10.12 -18.72
CA ARG A 480 -13.29 -8.71 -18.28
C ARG A 480 -14.59 -7.95 -18.56
N ILE A 481 -15.17 -8.12 -19.74
CA ILE A 481 -16.47 -7.53 -20.09
C ILE A 481 -17.54 -7.97 -19.08
N LEU A 482 -17.60 -9.24 -18.72
CA LEU A 482 -18.58 -9.75 -17.75
C LEU A 482 -18.38 -9.14 -16.35
N LYS A 483 -17.13 -8.99 -15.88
CA LYS A 483 -16.83 -8.34 -14.60
C LYS A 483 -17.29 -6.88 -14.58
N VAL A 484 -17.03 -6.14 -15.65
CA VAL A 484 -17.44 -4.74 -15.81
C VAL A 484 -18.96 -4.63 -15.92
N ALA A 485 -19.60 -5.48 -16.74
CA ALA A 485 -21.05 -5.52 -16.89
C ALA A 485 -21.77 -5.82 -15.57
N ARG A 486 -21.26 -6.77 -14.76
CA ARG A 486 -21.81 -7.02 -13.42
C ARG A 486 -21.69 -5.79 -12.51
N THR A 487 -20.59 -5.03 -12.63
CA THR A 487 -20.42 -3.79 -11.85
C THR A 487 -21.40 -2.70 -12.30
N ILE A 488 -21.64 -2.57 -13.60
CA ILE A 488 -22.62 -1.64 -14.14
C ILE A 488 -24.04 -2.00 -13.67
N ALA A 489 -24.37 -3.31 -13.66
CA ALA A 489 -25.64 -3.79 -13.14
C ALA A 489 -25.79 -3.54 -11.63
N ASP A 490 -24.72 -3.69 -10.84
CA ASP A 490 -24.72 -3.34 -9.41
C ASP A 490 -24.95 -1.85 -9.17
N LEU A 491 -24.34 -0.98 -9.99
CA LEU A 491 -24.59 0.46 -9.95
C LEU A 491 -26.03 0.84 -10.34
N ALA A 492 -26.63 0.07 -11.25
CA ALA A 492 -28.04 0.22 -11.63
C ALA A 492 -29.03 -0.40 -10.62
N GLY A 493 -28.52 -1.17 -9.63
CA GLY A 493 -29.36 -1.93 -8.69
C GLY A 493 -30.06 -3.12 -9.32
N SER A 494 -29.57 -3.64 -10.47
CA SER A 494 -30.13 -4.79 -11.16
C SER A 494 -29.56 -6.11 -10.61
N GLU A 495 -30.42 -7.07 -10.32
CA GLU A 495 -30.01 -8.41 -9.89
C GLU A 495 -29.34 -9.19 -11.03
N LYS A 496 -29.77 -8.97 -12.28
CA LYS A 496 -29.27 -9.67 -13.47
C LYS A 496 -28.42 -8.76 -14.35
N VAL A 497 -27.52 -9.37 -15.09
CA VAL A 497 -26.77 -8.67 -16.13
C VAL A 497 -27.59 -8.66 -17.41
N GLU A 498 -28.05 -7.48 -17.81
CA GLU A 498 -28.89 -7.25 -18.99
C GLU A 498 -28.06 -6.73 -20.18
N SER A 499 -28.67 -6.73 -21.38
CA SER A 499 -27.99 -6.33 -22.62
C SER A 499 -27.46 -4.89 -22.58
N VAL A 500 -28.12 -3.96 -21.88
CA VAL A 500 -27.65 -2.59 -21.70
C VAL A 500 -26.31 -2.53 -20.93
N HIS A 501 -26.14 -3.38 -19.92
CA HIS A 501 -24.92 -3.47 -19.12
C HIS A 501 -23.76 -4.05 -19.93
N ILE A 502 -24.05 -5.05 -20.76
CA ILE A 502 -23.08 -5.65 -21.68
C ILE A 502 -22.65 -4.65 -22.76
N ALA A 503 -23.60 -3.91 -23.34
CA ALA A 503 -23.32 -2.89 -24.36
C ALA A 503 -22.39 -1.78 -23.83
N GLU A 504 -22.65 -1.26 -22.62
CA GLU A 504 -21.75 -0.28 -21.96
C GLU A 504 -20.37 -0.89 -21.71
N ALA A 505 -20.29 -2.13 -21.20
CA ALA A 505 -19.01 -2.80 -20.91
C ALA A 505 -18.17 -3.08 -22.18
N ILE A 506 -18.80 -3.45 -23.31
CA ILE A 506 -18.13 -3.61 -24.60
C ILE A 506 -17.54 -2.26 -25.08
N GLY A 507 -18.25 -1.15 -24.82
CA GLY A 507 -17.78 0.20 -25.14
C GLY A 507 -16.44 0.55 -24.48
N TYR A 508 -16.11 -0.06 -23.36
CA TYR A 508 -14.84 0.13 -22.63
C TYR A 508 -13.68 -0.73 -23.14
N ARG A 509 -13.80 -1.45 -24.27
CA ARG A 509 -12.72 -2.29 -24.85
C ARG A 509 -12.17 -1.73 -26.16
N ASN A 510 -12.03 -0.42 -26.24
CA ASN A 510 -11.64 0.28 -27.47
C ASN A 510 -10.23 -0.05 -27.99
N LEU A 511 -9.25 -0.33 -27.10
CA LEU A 511 -7.86 -0.64 -27.50
C LEU A 511 -7.66 -2.07 -28.02
N ASP A 512 -8.57 -2.98 -27.72
CA ASP A 512 -8.48 -4.38 -28.19
C ASP A 512 -8.75 -4.53 -29.70
N ARG A 513 -9.29 -3.47 -30.34
CA ARG A 513 -9.50 -3.44 -31.77
C ARG A 513 -8.14 -3.38 -32.46
N GLY A 514 -7.80 -4.42 -33.25
CA GLY A 514 -6.48 -4.61 -33.87
C GLY A 514 -5.92 -3.47 -34.74
N ASP A 515 -6.75 -2.48 -35.08
CA ASP A 515 -6.45 -1.46 -36.08
C ASP A 515 -6.47 -0.04 -35.48
N TRP A 516 -5.86 0.15 -34.30
CA TRP A 516 -5.78 1.49 -33.69
C TRP A 516 -5.17 2.52 -34.66
N ALA A 517 -4.13 2.13 -35.39
CA ALA A 517 -3.46 3.00 -36.36
C ALA A 517 -4.28 3.26 -37.65
N GLU A 518 -5.34 2.48 -37.91
CA GLU A 518 -6.17 2.58 -39.10
C GLU A 518 -7.48 3.35 -38.85
N ARG A 519 -7.76 3.75 -37.61
CA ARG A 519 -9.00 4.47 -37.24
C ARG A 519 -9.04 5.92 -37.67
N GLY A 520 -8.00 6.46 -38.20
CA GLY A 520 -7.89 7.86 -38.46
C GLY A 520 -7.92 8.19 -39.92
N ILE A 521 -9.04 8.09 -40.56
CA ILE A 521 -9.31 8.94 -41.76
C ILE A 521 -10.81 9.04 -41.93
#